data_6086ac1df224973292a3e8b54c41ca86
#
_entry.id   6086ac1df224973292a3e8b54c41ca86
#
_cell.length_a   1.000
_cell.length_b   1.000
_cell.length_c   1.000
_cell.angle_alpha   90.00
_cell.angle_beta   90.00
_cell.angle_gamma   90.00
#
_symmetry.space_group_name_H-M   'P 1'
#
loop_
_entity.id
_entity.type
_entity.pdbx_description
1 polymer ?
#
loop_
_entity_poly.entity_id
_entity_poly.type
_entity_poly.pdbx_seq_one_letter_code
_entity_poly.pdbx_strand_id
1 'polypeptide(L)'
;MIRLDLKREPYWLDLGNGVRVNVRPATTALVMAARVTALKAADEVTDAGTRSATLIKKLAELSILEWEGVGDSEDKPAEVSPEAVSALMDLWPLADAFERLYLAPTLILDQEKNG
;
A
#
# COMPACT_ATOMS: atom_id res chain seq x y z
N MET A 1 -12.46 13.81 18.65
CA MET A 1 -11.76 12.87 19.55
C MET A 1 -11.36 11.63 18.76
N ILE A 2 -10.13 11.22 18.90
CA ILE A 2 -9.62 10.02 18.24
C ILE A 2 -9.95 8.79 19.06
N ARG A 3 -10.47 7.77 18.43
CA ARG A 3 -10.71 6.48 19.09
C ARG A 3 -9.50 5.59 18.87
N LEU A 4 -9.01 5.02 19.97
CA LEU A 4 -7.95 4.03 19.89
C LEU A 4 -8.56 2.64 19.72
N ASP A 5 -8.34 2.06 18.55
CA ASP A 5 -8.66 0.66 18.33
C ASP A 5 -7.41 -0.15 18.67
N LEU A 6 -7.46 -0.86 19.77
CA LEU A 6 -6.33 -1.67 20.23
C LEU A 6 -6.20 -2.99 19.48
N LYS A 7 -7.21 -3.37 18.72
CA LYS A 7 -7.15 -4.53 17.84
C LYS A 7 -6.49 -4.12 16.54
N ARG A 8 -5.26 -4.52 16.36
CA ARG A 8 -4.49 -4.20 15.16
C ARG A 8 -4.49 -5.39 14.21
N GLU A 9 -5.70 -5.76 13.79
CA GLU A 9 -5.89 -6.91 12.92
C GLU A 9 -5.85 -6.50 11.45
N PRO A 10 -5.36 -7.39 10.57
CA PRO A 10 -5.45 -7.16 9.13
C PRO A 10 -6.90 -6.99 8.69
N TYR A 11 -7.10 -6.22 7.62
CA TYR A 11 -8.42 -5.99 7.07
C TYR A 11 -8.36 -5.96 5.55
N TRP A 12 -9.51 -6.13 4.93
CA TRP A 12 -9.62 -6.18 3.48
C TRP A 12 -9.92 -4.82 2.88
N LEU A 13 -9.26 -4.52 1.77
CA LEU A 13 -9.54 -3.35 0.94
C LEU A 13 -9.99 -3.82 -0.44
N ASP A 14 -11.09 -3.26 -0.93
CA ASP A 14 -11.56 -3.50 -2.28
C ASP A 14 -10.97 -2.43 -3.19
N LEU A 15 -10.05 -2.83 -4.05
CA LEU A 15 -9.36 -1.91 -4.96
C LEU A 15 -10.14 -1.68 -6.26
N GLY A 16 -11.29 -2.34 -6.43
CA GLY A 16 -12.02 -2.31 -7.67
C GLY A 16 -11.50 -3.34 -8.66
N ASN A 17 -12.14 -3.44 -9.80
CA ASN A 17 -11.77 -4.38 -10.87
C ASN A 17 -11.69 -5.84 -10.41
N GLY A 18 -12.46 -6.20 -9.38
CA GLY A 18 -12.46 -7.54 -8.83
C GLY A 18 -11.28 -7.85 -7.92
N VAL A 19 -10.44 -6.88 -7.61
CA VAL A 19 -9.23 -7.07 -6.79
C VAL A 19 -9.48 -6.62 -5.36
N ARG A 20 -9.22 -7.51 -4.41
CA ARG A 20 -9.24 -7.22 -2.98
C ARG A 20 -7.91 -7.61 -2.36
N VAL A 21 -7.43 -6.82 -1.43
CA VAL A 21 -6.18 -7.11 -0.73
C VAL A 21 -6.41 -7.09 0.77
N ASN A 22 -5.81 -8.06 1.47
CA ASN A 22 -5.80 -8.10 2.93
C ASN A 22 -4.51 -7.43 3.38
N VAL A 23 -4.64 -6.40 4.20
CA VAL A 23 -3.50 -5.55 4.56
C VAL A 23 -3.32 -5.45 6.07
N ARG A 24 -2.08 -5.29 6.48
CA ARG A 24 -1.75 -4.91 7.85
C ARG A 24 -2.12 -3.47 8.08
N PRO A 25 -2.59 -3.10 9.29
CA PRO A 25 -2.85 -1.69 9.59
C PRO A 25 -1.62 -0.82 9.36
N ALA A 26 -1.85 0.41 8.92
CA ALA A 26 -0.78 1.38 8.65
C ALA A 26 -0.26 1.98 9.96
N THR A 27 0.54 1.21 10.69
CA THR A 27 1.18 1.70 11.91
C THR A 27 2.34 2.62 11.56
N THR A 28 2.74 3.44 12.52
CA THR A 28 3.92 4.31 12.36
C THR A 28 5.15 3.49 11.96
N ALA A 29 5.35 2.33 12.60
CA ALA A 29 6.50 1.49 12.29
C ALA A 29 6.48 1.00 10.85
N LEU A 30 5.32 0.60 10.35
CA LEU A 30 5.21 0.12 8.97
C LEU A 30 5.47 1.25 7.97
N VAL A 31 4.86 2.43 8.20
CA VAL A 31 5.04 3.58 7.31
C VAL A 31 6.49 4.04 7.30
N MET A 32 7.15 4.09 8.47
CA MET A 32 8.56 4.48 8.55
C MET A 32 9.46 3.46 7.85
N ALA A 33 9.18 2.17 7.99
CA ALA A 33 9.94 1.13 7.28
C ALA A 33 9.83 1.29 5.77
N ALA A 34 8.62 1.60 5.27
CA ALA A 34 8.41 1.84 3.85
C ALA A 34 9.20 3.06 3.37
N ARG A 35 9.19 4.15 4.14
CA ARG A 35 9.92 5.37 3.79
C ARG A 35 11.42 5.13 3.72
N VAL A 36 11.98 4.43 4.70
CA VAL A 36 13.41 4.12 4.72
C VAL A 36 13.79 3.27 3.51
N THR A 37 13.00 2.24 3.21
CA THR A 37 13.25 1.38 2.06
C THR A 37 13.14 2.16 0.73
N ALA A 38 12.14 3.03 0.63
CA ALA A 38 11.94 3.87 -0.56
C ALA A 38 13.11 4.84 -0.75
N LEU A 39 13.62 5.44 0.33
CA LEU A 39 14.77 6.34 0.27
C LEU A 39 16.02 5.62 -0.22
N LYS A 40 16.26 4.40 0.26
CA LYS A 40 17.39 3.59 -0.20
C LYS A 40 17.28 3.24 -1.69
N ALA A 41 16.09 2.91 -2.14
CA ALA A 41 15.85 2.58 -3.55
C ALA A 41 15.94 3.82 -4.43
N ALA A 42 15.80 5.01 -3.87
CA ALA A 42 15.75 6.28 -4.59
C ALA A 42 17.08 7.00 -4.68
N ASP A 43 18.20 6.34 -4.38
CA ASP A 43 19.53 6.97 -4.39
C ASP A 43 19.83 7.74 -5.66
N GLU A 44 19.30 7.31 -6.79
CA GLU A 44 19.51 7.94 -8.09
C GLU A 44 18.24 8.56 -8.66
N VAL A 45 17.17 8.52 -7.92
CA VAL A 45 15.87 9.00 -8.41
C VAL A 45 15.78 10.50 -8.21
N THR A 46 15.43 11.18 -9.27
CA THR A 46 15.48 12.62 -9.32
C THR A 46 14.13 13.29 -9.22
N ASP A 47 13.02 12.64 -9.56
CA ASP A 47 11.72 13.29 -9.58
C ASP A 47 10.77 12.81 -8.48
N ALA A 48 9.86 13.71 -8.09
CA ALA A 48 8.92 13.45 -7.02
C ALA A 48 7.90 12.38 -7.38
N GLY A 49 7.51 12.29 -8.65
CA GLY A 49 6.55 11.27 -9.10
C GLY A 49 7.08 9.86 -8.93
N THR A 50 8.34 9.63 -9.32
CA THR A 50 8.96 8.33 -9.17
C THR A 50 9.16 7.98 -7.70
N ARG A 51 9.50 8.97 -6.86
CA ARG A 51 9.61 8.74 -5.42
C ARG A 51 8.28 8.35 -4.80
N SER A 52 7.20 9.02 -5.20
CA SER A 52 5.86 8.71 -4.71
C SER A 52 5.43 7.29 -5.12
N ALA A 53 5.69 6.92 -6.37
CA ALA A 53 5.38 5.58 -6.87
C ALA A 53 6.17 4.51 -6.11
N THR A 54 7.44 4.76 -5.85
CA THR A 54 8.29 3.85 -5.08
C THR A 54 7.76 3.68 -3.66
N LEU A 55 7.34 4.77 -3.02
CA LEU A 55 6.77 4.71 -1.67
C LEU A 55 5.49 3.88 -1.64
N ILE A 56 4.60 4.07 -2.61
CA ILE A 56 3.36 3.28 -2.71
C ILE A 56 3.69 1.79 -2.86
N LYS A 57 4.65 1.45 -3.70
CA LYS A 57 5.07 0.06 -3.89
C LYS A 57 5.63 -0.55 -2.60
N LYS A 58 6.46 0.19 -1.87
CA LYS A 58 7.04 -0.31 -0.62
C LYS A 58 5.99 -0.46 0.47
N LEU A 59 5.04 0.47 0.56
CA LEU A 59 3.90 0.34 1.47
C LEU A 59 3.09 -0.91 1.14
N ALA A 60 2.80 -1.14 -0.14
CA ALA A 60 2.05 -2.30 -0.57
C ALA A 60 2.79 -3.60 -0.27
N GLU A 61 4.09 -3.66 -0.56
CA GLU A 61 4.91 -4.84 -0.28
C GLU A 61 4.93 -5.20 1.20
N LEU A 62 4.97 -4.20 2.08
CA LEU A 62 5.03 -4.43 3.52
C LEU A 62 3.65 -4.73 4.13
N SER A 63 2.58 -4.25 3.52
CA SER A 63 1.24 -4.33 4.11
C SER A 63 0.40 -5.48 3.58
N ILE A 64 0.52 -5.82 2.30
CA ILE A 64 -0.34 -6.83 1.68
C ILE A 64 0.10 -8.23 2.11
N LEU A 65 -0.85 -8.95 2.75
CA LEU A 65 -0.63 -10.31 3.23
C LEU A 65 -1.16 -11.35 2.25
N GLU A 66 -2.31 -11.06 1.66
CA GLU A 66 -2.96 -11.93 0.69
C GLU A 66 -3.88 -11.11 -0.19
N TRP A 67 -4.34 -11.69 -1.27
CA TRP A 67 -5.26 -11.00 -2.17
C TRP A 67 -6.20 -11.97 -2.88
N GLU A 68 -7.22 -11.40 -3.51
CA GLU A 68 -8.16 -12.09 -4.38
C GLU A 68 -8.27 -11.32 -5.69
N GLY A 69 -8.52 -12.04 -6.76
CA GLY A 69 -8.77 -11.42 -8.07
C GLY A 69 -7.52 -11.02 -8.82
N VAL A 70 -6.36 -11.52 -8.42
CA VAL A 70 -5.08 -11.28 -9.11
C VAL A 70 -4.64 -12.58 -9.76
N GLY A 71 -4.53 -12.56 -11.08
CA GLY A 71 -4.08 -13.72 -11.85
C GLY A 71 -2.70 -13.51 -12.47
N ASP A 72 -2.06 -14.62 -12.78
CA ASP A 72 -0.80 -14.62 -13.52
C ASP A 72 -1.05 -14.60 -15.04
N SER A 73 0.00 -14.70 -15.83
CA SER A 73 -0.09 -14.70 -17.29
C SER A 73 -0.83 -15.91 -17.86
N GLU A 74 -1.06 -16.94 -17.05
CA GLU A 74 -1.79 -18.16 -17.45
C GLU A 74 -3.20 -18.22 -16.88
N ASP A 75 -3.73 -17.09 -16.40
CA ASP A 75 -5.04 -16.97 -15.77
C ASP A 75 -5.22 -17.82 -14.51
N LYS A 76 -4.12 -18.15 -13.85
CA LYS A 76 -4.14 -18.82 -12.55
C LYS A 76 -3.96 -17.81 -11.45
N PRO A 77 -4.51 -18.06 -10.25
CA PRO A 77 -4.30 -17.16 -9.11
C PRO A 77 -2.81 -16.94 -8.86
N ALA A 78 -2.40 -15.68 -8.81
CA ALA A 78 -1.02 -15.32 -8.54
C ALA A 78 -0.77 -15.34 -7.03
N GLU A 79 0.41 -15.81 -6.62
CA GLU A 79 0.81 -15.74 -5.23
C GLU A 79 1.32 -14.34 -4.89
N VAL A 80 1.10 -13.91 -3.65
CA VAL A 80 1.64 -12.63 -3.17
C VAL A 80 3.15 -12.75 -3.05
N SER A 81 3.86 -11.85 -3.72
CA SER A 81 5.31 -11.73 -3.64
C SER A 81 5.67 -10.27 -3.85
N PRO A 82 6.89 -9.83 -3.46
CA PRO A 82 7.29 -8.45 -3.72
C PRO A 82 7.19 -8.07 -5.19
N GLU A 83 7.56 -8.97 -6.09
CA GLU A 83 7.50 -8.72 -7.54
C GLU A 83 6.05 -8.61 -8.03
N ALA A 84 5.17 -9.48 -7.55
CA ALA A 84 3.76 -9.45 -7.94
C ALA A 84 3.06 -8.22 -7.39
N VAL A 85 3.36 -7.82 -6.15
CA VAL A 85 2.80 -6.60 -5.56
C VAL A 85 3.27 -5.37 -6.32
N SER A 86 4.54 -5.30 -6.66
CA SER A 86 5.09 -4.21 -7.45
C SER A 86 4.40 -4.10 -8.82
N ALA A 87 4.20 -5.25 -9.47
CA ALA A 87 3.51 -5.29 -10.76
C ALA A 87 2.05 -4.83 -10.64
N LEU A 88 1.36 -5.22 -9.57
CA LEU A 88 -0.01 -4.78 -9.33
C LEU A 88 -0.07 -3.26 -9.16
N MET A 89 0.88 -2.69 -8.43
CA MET A 89 0.95 -1.25 -8.18
C MET A 89 1.40 -0.44 -9.41
N ASP A 90 1.89 -1.08 -10.46
CA ASP A 90 2.13 -0.41 -11.75
C ASP A 90 0.83 -0.13 -12.50
N LEU A 91 -0.27 -0.77 -12.12
CA LEU A 91 -1.58 -0.52 -12.72
C LEU A 91 -2.23 0.64 -11.99
N TRP A 92 -2.28 1.82 -12.65
CA TRP A 92 -2.69 3.05 -12.02
C TRP A 92 -4.05 2.99 -11.29
N PRO A 93 -5.11 2.42 -11.87
CA PRO A 93 -6.38 2.38 -11.14
C PRO A 93 -6.29 1.64 -9.81
N LEU A 94 -5.45 0.62 -9.72
CA LEU A 94 -5.27 -0.17 -8.50
C LEU A 94 -4.35 0.55 -7.52
N ALA A 95 -3.29 1.16 -8.00
CA ALA A 95 -2.39 1.96 -7.16
C ALA A 95 -3.13 3.17 -6.57
N ASP A 96 -3.96 3.84 -7.37
CA ASP A 96 -4.77 4.97 -6.92
C ASP A 96 -5.77 4.53 -5.84
N ALA A 97 -6.45 3.41 -6.06
CA ALA A 97 -7.37 2.87 -5.06
C ALA A 97 -6.66 2.52 -3.76
N PHE A 98 -5.49 1.89 -3.85
CA PHE A 98 -4.69 1.55 -2.68
C PHE A 98 -4.30 2.82 -1.90
N GLU A 99 -3.82 3.83 -2.59
CA GLU A 99 -3.44 5.10 -1.96
C GLU A 99 -4.63 5.74 -1.24
N ARG A 100 -5.78 5.83 -1.91
CA ARG A 100 -6.98 6.44 -1.34
C ARG A 100 -7.52 5.67 -0.13
N LEU A 101 -7.51 4.35 -0.20
CA LEU A 101 -8.13 3.53 0.83
C LEU A 101 -7.18 3.21 1.99
N TYR A 102 -5.89 3.13 1.73
CA TYR A 102 -4.91 2.74 2.73
C TYR A 102 -4.14 3.93 3.31
N LEU A 103 -3.63 4.81 2.46
CA LEU A 103 -2.74 5.89 2.86
C LEU A 103 -3.49 7.19 3.19
N ALA A 104 -4.46 7.61 2.38
CA ALA A 104 -5.15 8.87 2.57
C ALA A 104 -5.86 8.99 3.93
N PRO A 105 -6.53 7.94 4.47
CA PRO A 105 -7.12 8.05 5.81
C PRO A 105 -6.10 8.39 6.89
N THR A 106 -4.87 7.90 6.78
CA THR A 106 -3.80 8.22 7.73
C THR A 106 -3.43 9.70 7.63
N LEU A 107 -3.36 10.24 6.43
CA LEU A 107 -3.05 11.66 6.21
C LEU A 107 -4.16 12.57 6.73
N ILE A 108 -5.41 12.18 6.53
CA ILE A 108 -6.56 12.93 7.04
C ILE A 108 -6.53 12.97 8.57
N LEU A 109 -6.22 11.85 9.21
CA LEU A 109 -6.13 11.78 10.65
C LEU A 109 -5.04 12.73 11.17
N ASP A 110 -3.90 12.80 10.52
CA ASP A 110 -2.83 13.72 10.87
C ASP A 110 -3.27 15.18 10.76
N GLN A 111 -4.04 15.52 9.71
CA GLN A 111 -4.59 16.85 9.54
C GLN A 111 -5.59 17.20 10.65
N GLU A 112 -6.43 16.28 11.04
CA GLU A 112 -7.36 16.46 12.15
C GLU A 112 -6.63 16.70 13.47
N LYS A 113 -5.52 16.02 13.69
CA LYS A 113 -4.69 16.22 14.87
C LYS A 113 -4.13 17.62 14.95
N ASN A 114 -3.80 18.21 13.82
CA ASN A 114 -3.17 19.52 13.73
C ASN A 114 -4.20 20.65 13.61
N GLY A 115 -5.43 20.32 13.40
CA GLY A 115 -6.53 21.26 13.33
C GLY A 115 -7.18 21.44 14.69
#